data_4fb2ee1fa8592f431e161d54854a7ab7
#
_entry.id   4fb2ee1fa8592f431e161d54854a7ab7
#
_cell.length_a   1.000
_cell.length_b   1.000
_cell.length_c   1.000
_cell.angle_alpha   90.00
_cell.angle_beta   90.00
_cell.angle_gamma   90.00
#
_symmetry.space_group_name_H-M   'P 1'
#
loop_
_entity.id
_entity.type
_entity.pdbx_description
1 polymer ?
#
loop_
_entity_poly.entity_id
_entity_poly.type
_entity_poly.pdbx_seq_one_letter_code
_entity_poly.pdbx_strand_id
1 'polypeptide(L)'
;MPKEVTMKRSLFEIEKNIPLTKDVFEMVLNGDTSGITNAGQFVNILLDGYYLRRPISVCDYDEGSLTLIYKVVGKGTKAMSEMPVGTNLDLLVGLGNGYDLSRAGDHPLLIGGGVGVPPLYNLAKKLVKEGKKVSVILGFNKKEEVFAEDSFKKLGCDVIVTTVDGSYGTKGFVTNALPESYSYFYTCGPEPMLKAVYNATTAEGEFSFERRMGCGFGACMGCSCKTITGYKRICKEGPVLRKEEILWEK
;
A
#
# COMPACT_ATOMS: atom_id res chain seq x y z
N MET A 1 -18.38 14.01 10.72
CA MET A 1 -18.23 12.71 11.39
C MET A 1 -17.49 11.79 10.42
N PRO A 2 -16.44 11.08 10.81
CA PRO A 2 -15.85 10.08 9.94
C PRO A 2 -16.92 9.04 9.60
N LYS A 3 -17.06 8.70 8.32
CA LYS A 3 -17.95 7.61 7.89
C LYS A 3 -17.47 6.33 8.57
N GLU A 4 -18.36 5.66 9.27
CA GLU A 4 -18.08 4.37 9.87
C GLU A 4 -17.67 3.40 8.75
N VAL A 5 -16.44 2.89 8.80
CA VAL A 5 -15.92 1.96 7.78
C VAL A 5 -16.62 0.63 8.01
N THR A 6 -17.61 0.34 7.19
CA THR A 6 -18.37 -0.90 7.28
C THR A 6 -17.81 -1.90 6.28
N MET A 7 -17.21 -3.00 6.80
CA MET A 7 -16.78 -4.12 5.97
C MET A 7 -17.96 -4.64 5.14
N LYS A 8 -17.75 -4.77 3.83
CA LYS A 8 -18.73 -5.26 2.88
C LYS A 8 -18.16 -6.40 2.05
N ARG A 9 -18.98 -7.42 1.78
CA ARG A 9 -18.69 -8.47 0.80
C ARG A 9 -19.31 -8.08 -0.53
N SER A 10 -18.52 -8.07 -1.59
CA SER A 10 -18.97 -7.71 -2.94
C SER A 10 -18.30 -8.60 -3.98
N LEU A 11 -18.98 -8.82 -5.10
CA LEU A 11 -18.41 -9.47 -6.28
C LEU A 11 -17.82 -8.38 -7.18
N PHE A 12 -16.64 -8.67 -7.71
CA PHE A 12 -15.93 -7.83 -8.65
C PHE A 12 -15.52 -8.66 -9.87
N GLU A 13 -15.72 -8.12 -11.06
CA GLU A 13 -15.29 -8.73 -12.30
C GLU A 13 -13.89 -8.23 -12.71
N ILE A 14 -13.02 -9.13 -13.13
CA ILE A 14 -11.69 -8.76 -13.66
C ILE A 14 -11.87 -8.11 -15.03
N GLU A 15 -11.56 -6.82 -15.13
CA GLU A 15 -11.48 -6.07 -16.39
C GLU A 15 -10.10 -6.17 -17.03
N LYS A 16 -9.04 -6.22 -16.20
CA LYS A 16 -7.66 -6.26 -16.65
C LYS A 16 -6.81 -7.06 -15.66
N ASN A 17 -5.89 -7.87 -16.16
CA ASN A 17 -4.90 -8.59 -15.34
C ASN A 17 -3.62 -8.77 -16.15
N ILE A 18 -2.65 -7.86 -15.97
CA ILE A 18 -1.43 -7.81 -16.80
C ILE A 18 -0.17 -7.74 -15.96
N PRO A 19 0.95 -8.30 -16.43
CA PRO A 19 2.25 -8.11 -15.78
C PRO A 19 2.77 -6.68 -15.96
N LEU A 20 3.28 -6.09 -14.88
CA LEU A 20 4.07 -4.85 -14.88
C LEU A 20 5.57 -5.17 -14.89
N THR A 21 5.97 -6.23 -14.19
CA THR A 21 7.33 -6.78 -14.16
C THR A 21 7.25 -8.32 -14.26
N LYS A 22 8.37 -9.01 -14.09
CA LYS A 22 8.41 -10.48 -14.10
C LYS A 22 7.44 -11.12 -13.10
N ASP A 23 7.22 -10.51 -11.95
CA ASP A 23 6.48 -11.07 -10.82
C ASP A 23 5.48 -10.11 -10.17
N VAL A 24 5.32 -8.89 -10.71
CA VAL A 24 4.33 -7.91 -10.25
C VAL A 24 3.26 -7.74 -11.32
N PHE A 25 2.00 -7.78 -10.91
CA PHE A 25 0.82 -7.70 -11.78
C PHE A 25 -0.08 -6.55 -11.36
N GLU A 26 -0.70 -5.92 -12.36
CA GLU A 26 -1.81 -4.99 -12.18
C GLU A 26 -3.12 -5.70 -12.52
N MET A 27 -4.08 -5.62 -11.60
CA MET A 27 -5.44 -6.12 -11.79
C MET A 27 -6.42 -4.97 -11.61
N VAL A 28 -7.25 -4.73 -12.63
CA VAL A 28 -8.37 -3.78 -12.55
C VAL A 28 -9.66 -4.59 -12.44
N LEU A 29 -10.50 -4.18 -11.51
CA LEU A 29 -11.72 -4.87 -11.13
C LEU A 29 -12.92 -3.92 -11.20
N ASN A 30 -14.02 -4.36 -11.80
CA ASN A 30 -15.30 -3.66 -11.82
C ASN A 30 -16.22 -4.21 -10.74
N GLY A 31 -16.76 -3.34 -9.89
CA GLY A 31 -17.65 -3.72 -8.80
C GLY A 31 -17.95 -2.58 -7.84
N ASP A 32 -18.60 -2.88 -6.73
CA ASP A 32 -18.99 -1.87 -5.75
C ASP A 32 -17.82 -1.48 -4.83
N THR A 33 -17.24 -0.33 -5.11
CA THR A 33 -16.14 0.28 -4.36
C THR A 33 -16.59 1.12 -3.16
N SER A 34 -17.88 1.26 -2.90
CA SER A 34 -18.46 2.18 -1.88
C SER A 34 -17.94 1.92 -0.45
N GLY A 35 -17.46 0.70 -0.17
CA GLY A 35 -16.83 0.35 1.10
C GLY A 35 -15.39 0.85 1.25
N ILE A 36 -14.72 1.27 0.16
CA ILE A 36 -13.36 1.79 0.19
C ILE A 36 -13.42 3.30 0.38
N THR A 37 -12.95 3.80 1.52
CA THR A 37 -13.10 5.21 1.91
C THR A 37 -11.79 5.97 1.98
N ASN A 38 -10.69 5.27 2.30
CA ASN A 38 -9.39 5.88 2.56
C ASN A 38 -8.26 5.24 1.74
N ALA A 39 -7.27 6.05 1.35
CA ALA A 39 -6.00 5.54 0.83
C ALA A 39 -5.27 4.73 1.91
N GLY A 40 -4.63 3.64 1.53
CA GLY A 40 -3.95 2.74 2.48
C GLY A 40 -4.82 1.59 3.01
N GLN A 41 -6.13 1.55 2.70
CA GLN A 41 -6.98 0.39 2.95
C GLN A 41 -6.59 -0.79 2.04
N PHE A 42 -7.08 -1.97 2.38
CA PHE A 42 -6.86 -3.19 1.61
C PHE A 42 -8.17 -3.94 1.36
N VAL A 43 -8.13 -4.88 0.44
CA VAL A 43 -9.21 -5.85 0.18
C VAL A 43 -8.75 -7.25 0.51
N ASN A 44 -9.68 -8.17 0.75
CA ASN A 44 -9.36 -9.55 1.08
C ASN A 44 -10.08 -10.50 0.11
N ILE A 45 -9.34 -11.07 -0.83
CA ILE A 45 -9.82 -11.81 -1.99
C ILE A 45 -10.00 -13.28 -1.65
N LEU A 46 -11.20 -13.84 -1.88
CA LEU A 46 -11.44 -15.28 -1.83
C LEU A 46 -10.95 -15.94 -3.12
N LEU A 47 -10.19 -17.00 -2.99
CA LEU A 47 -9.74 -17.82 -4.11
C LEU A 47 -10.25 -19.25 -3.92
N ASP A 48 -10.87 -19.79 -4.93
CA ASP A 48 -11.36 -21.17 -4.90
C ASP A 48 -10.22 -22.17 -4.69
N GLY A 49 -10.45 -23.14 -3.82
CA GLY A 49 -9.43 -24.13 -3.44
C GLY A 49 -8.38 -23.63 -2.44
N TYR A 50 -8.49 -22.39 -1.93
CA TYR A 50 -7.59 -21.86 -0.93
C TYR A 50 -8.31 -21.55 0.39
N TYR A 51 -7.76 -22.02 1.50
CA TYR A 51 -8.37 -21.90 2.81
C TYR A 51 -8.48 -20.45 3.30
N LEU A 52 -7.44 -19.63 3.09
CA LEU A 52 -7.43 -18.23 3.51
C LEU A 52 -7.63 -17.30 2.32
N ARG A 53 -8.28 -16.16 2.54
CA ARG A 53 -8.33 -15.06 1.58
C ARG A 53 -6.94 -14.42 1.40
N ARG A 54 -6.76 -13.64 0.35
CA ARG A 54 -5.52 -12.91 0.03
C ARG A 54 -5.72 -11.42 0.28
N PRO A 55 -5.09 -10.87 1.35
CA PRO A 55 -5.12 -9.43 1.59
C PRO A 55 -4.21 -8.73 0.57
N ILE A 56 -4.76 -7.78 -0.17
CA ILE A 56 -4.04 -6.95 -1.16
C ILE A 56 -4.41 -5.50 -0.90
N SER A 57 -3.39 -4.64 -0.78
CA SER A 57 -3.59 -3.20 -0.61
C SER A 57 -4.24 -2.58 -1.85
N VAL A 58 -5.14 -1.63 -1.63
CA VAL A 58 -5.74 -0.85 -2.71
C VAL A 58 -4.69 0.10 -3.29
N CYS A 59 -4.46 0.02 -4.61
CA CYS A 59 -3.61 0.94 -5.34
C CYS A 59 -4.38 2.22 -5.69
N ASP A 60 -5.51 2.07 -6.37
CA ASP A 60 -6.42 3.18 -6.71
C ASP A 60 -7.87 2.69 -6.76
N TYR A 61 -8.82 3.61 -6.65
CA TYR A 61 -10.23 3.33 -6.82
C TYR A 61 -11.00 4.58 -7.24
N ASP A 62 -12.02 4.34 -8.02
CA ASP A 62 -13.04 5.31 -8.40
C ASP A 62 -14.43 4.69 -8.20
N GLU A 63 -15.51 5.37 -8.60
CA GLU A 63 -16.86 4.81 -8.59
C GLU A 63 -16.94 3.62 -9.55
N GLY A 64 -17.07 2.41 -8.98
CA GLY A 64 -17.19 1.16 -9.74
C GLY A 64 -15.88 0.52 -10.18
N SER A 65 -14.72 1.16 -10.02
CA SER A 65 -13.42 0.62 -10.46
C SER A 65 -12.43 0.53 -9.30
N LEU A 66 -11.73 -0.60 -9.22
CA LEU A 66 -10.72 -0.90 -8.20
C LEU A 66 -9.44 -1.41 -8.88
N THR A 67 -8.32 -0.73 -8.63
CA THR A 67 -6.99 -1.17 -9.10
C THR A 67 -6.18 -1.77 -7.96
N LEU A 68 -5.71 -2.98 -8.18
CA LEU A 68 -4.79 -3.71 -7.30
C LEU A 68 -3.47 -3.93 -8.02
N ILE A 69 -2.35 -3.75 -7.31
CA ILE A 69 -1.03 -4.18 -7.81
C ILE A 69 -0.45 -5.12 -6.76
N TYR A 70 -0.07 -6.31 -7.18
CA TYR A 70 0.37 -7.38 -6.29
C TYR A 70 1.57 -8.15 -6.86
N LYS A 71 2.36 -8.73 -5.96
CA LYS A 71 3.50 -9.59 -6.31
C LYS A 71 3.13 -11.06 -6.20
N VAL A 72 3.60 -11.85 -7.15
CA VAL A 72 3.50 -13.32 -7.10
C VAL A 72 4.54 -13.84 -6.11
N VAL A 73 4.08 -14.19 -4.90
CA VAL A 73 4.94 -14.69 -3.81
C VAL A 73 4.60 -16.13 -3.38
N GLY A 74 3.52 -16.69 -3.90
CA GLY A 74 3.07 -18.04 -3.55
C GLY A 74 1.92 -18.53 -4.41
N LYS A 75 1.42 -19.74 -4.11
CA LYS A 75 0.40 -20.43 -4.95
C LYS A 75 -0.85 -19.58 -5.20
N GLY A 76 -1.35 -18.85 -4.19
CA GLY A 76 -2.55 -18.03 -4.33
C GLY A 76 -2.35 -16.84 -5.27
N THR A 77 -1.29 -16.04 -5.08
CA THR A 77 -1.00 -14.92 -5.99
C THR A 77 -0.57 -15.38 -7.38
N LYS A 78 0.00 -16.60 -7.50
CA LYS A 78 0.24 -17.24 -8.79
C LYS A 78 -1.08 -17.57 -9.51
N ALA A 79 -2.04 -18.18 -8.80
CA ALA A 79 -3.37 -18.42 -9.35
C ALA A 79 -4.06 -17.12 -9.78
N MET A 80 -3.96 -16.04 -8.97
CA MET A 80 -4.48 -14.72 -9.35
C MET A 80 -3.87 -14.22 -10.66
N SER A 81 -2.55 -14.38 -10.87
CA SER A 81 -1.88 -13.88 -12.08
C SER A 81 -2.27 -14.60 -13.36
N GLU A 82 -2.92 -15.75 -13.24
CA GLU A 82 -3.38 -16.59 -14.35
C GLU A 82 -4.90 -16.47 -14.63
N MET A 83 -5.61 -15.67 -13.81
CA MET A 83 -7.06 -15.49 -13.97
C MET A 83 -7.38 -14.67 -15.22
N PRO A 84 -8.30 -15.14 -16.07
CA PRO A 84 -8.72 -14.40 -17.27
C PRO A 84 -9.65 -13.22 -16.91
N VAL A 85 -9.69 -12.25 -17.80
CA VAL A 85 -10.71 -11.19 -17.83
C VAL A 85 -12.11 -11.80 -17.86
N GLY A 86 -13.07 -11.17 -17.18
CA GLY A 86 -14.43 -11.65 -17.00
C GLY A 86 -14.61 -12.61 -15.80
N THR A 87 -13.53 -12.99 -15.10
CA THR A 87 -13.63 -13.79 -13.87
C THR A 87 -14.22 -12.95 -12.74
N ASN A 88 -15.23 -13.49 -12.05
CA ASN A 88 -15.78 -12.86 -10.85
C ASN A 88 -15.01 -13.28 -9.59
N LEU A 89 -14.59 -12.32 -8.81
CA LEU A 89 -13.91 -12.48 -7.53
C LEU A 89 -14.78 -12.02 -6.36
N ASP A 90 -14.79 -12.79 -5.29
CA ASP A 90 -15.43 -12.44 -4.02
C ASP A 90 -14.45 -11.68 -3.14
N LEU A 91 -14.70 -10.39 -2.91
CA LEU A 91 -13.87 -9.51 -2.11
C LEU A 91 -14.59 -9.08 -0.82
N LEU A 92 -13.83 -9.03 0.28
CA LEU A 92 -14.18 -8.17 1.41
C LEU A 92 -13.50 -6.82 1.20
N VAL A 93 -14.27 -5.75 1.18
CA VAL A 93 -13.81 -4.36 1.04
C VAL A 93 -14.07 -3.56 2.32
N GLY A 94 -13.48 -2.36 2.44
CA GLY A 94 -13.58 -1.53 3.64
C GLY A 94 -12.77 -2.11 4.81
N LEU A 95 -11.59 -2.64 4.53
CA LEU A 95 -10.71 -3.23 5.53
C LEU A 95 -9.54 -2.30 5.85
N GLY A 96 -9.20 -2.22 7.14
CA GLY A 96 -8.14 -1.34 7.65
C GLY A 96 -8.55 0.13 7.76
N ASN A 97 -7.70 0.94 8.41
CA ASN A 97 -7.95 2.34 8.71
C ASN A 97 -7.58 3.31 7.58
N GLY A 98 -6.44 3.11 6.92
CA GLY A 98 -5.87 4.04 5.93
C GLY A 98 -5.07 5.21 6.54
N TYR A 99 -4.48 6.02 5.65
CA TYR A 99 -3.65 7.17 6.01
C TYR A 99 -4.47 8.39 6.42
N ASP A 100 -3.93 9.19 7.35
CA ASP A 100 -4.52 10.46 7.79
C ASP A 100 -3.97 11.64 6.94
N LEU A 101 -4.73 12.06 5.93
CA LEU A 101 -4.33 13.13 5.03
C LEU A 101 -4.28 14.50 5.72
N SER A 102 -5.02 14.69 6.81
CA SER A 102 -5.09 15.99 7.52
C SER A 102 -3.74 16.40 8.12
N ARG A 103 -2.82 15.46 8.30
CA ARG A 103 -1.48 15.69 8.86
C ARG A 103 -0.41 15.99 7.81
N ALA A 104 -0.72 15.91 6.53
CA ALA A 104 0.25 15.99 5.44
C ALA A 104 1.10 17.27 5.42
N GLY A 105 0.54 18.40 5.90
CA GLY A 105 1.17 19.72 5.69
C GLY A 105 1.20 20.10 4.21
N ASP A 106 2.14 20.95 3.80
CA ASP A 106 2.19 21.46 2.41
C ASP A 106 3.14 20.69 1.50
N HIS A 107 4.17 20.04 2.08
CA HIS A 107 5.20 19.28 1.35
C HIS A 107 5.33 17.84 1.90
N PRO A 108 4.31 16.97 1.73
CA PRO A 108 4.41 15.60 2.21
C PRO A 108 5.38 14.77 1.37
N LEU A 109 6.04 13.81 2.05
CA LEU A 109 6.96 12.84 1.48
C LEU A 109 6.34 11.44 1.51
N LEU A 110 6.24 10.76 0.38
CA LEU A 110 5.81 9.38 0.26
C LEU A 110 7.01 8.48 -0.01
N ILE A 111 7.17 7.40 0.76
CA ILE A 111 8.31 6.50 0.65
C ILE A 111 7.81 5.08 0.45
N GLY A 112 7.97 4.53 -0.75
CA GLY A 112 7.52 3.19 -1.12
C GLY A 112 8.64 2.24 -1.46
N GLY A 113 8.56 0.97 -1.01
CA GLY A 113 9.52 -0.08 -1.40
C GLY A 113 8.86 -1.30 -2.04
N GLY A 114 9.27 -1.64 -3.27
CA GLY A 114 8.70 -2.77 -4.01
C GLY A 114 7.17 -2.69 -4.08
N VAL A 115 6.47 -3.74 -3.65
CA VAL A 115 4.99 -3.75 -3.63
C VAL A 115 4.36 -2.96 -2.48
N GLY A 116 5.15 -2.20 -1.71
CA GLY A 116 4.67 -1.13 -0.85
C GLY A 116 4.41 0.20 -1.60
N VAL A 117 4.82 0.31 -2.86
CA VAL A 117 4.57 1.48 -3.73
C VAL A 117 3.07 1.66 -4.05
N PRO A 118 2.32 0.61 -4.46
CA PRO A 118 0.92 0.75 -4.86
C PRO A 118 0.00 1.47 -3.87
N PRO A 119 -0.02 1.15 -2.56
CA PRO A 119 -0.93 1.81 -1.61
C PRO A 119 -0.67 3.32 -1.43
N LEU A 120 0.47 3.83 -1.89
CA LEU A 120 0.80 5.25 -1.86
C LEU A 120 0.24 6.02 -3.08
N TYR A 121 -0.20 5.33 -4.15
CA TYR A 121 -0.66 5.98 -5.37
C TYR A 121 -1.97 6.77 -5.14
N ASN A 122 -3.00 6.14 -4.58
CA ASN A 122 -4.24 6.84 -4.28
C ASN A 122 -4.03 7.95 -3.23
N LEU A 123 -3.11 7.77 -2.28
CA LEU A 123 -2.71 8.81 -1.33
C LEU A 123 -2.12 10.02 -2.07
N ALA A 124 -1.15 9.80 -2.97
CA ALA A 124 -0.56 10.86 -3.79
C ALA A 124 -1.61 11.60 -4.62
N LYS A 125 -2.51 10.86 -5.30
CA LYS A 125 -3.62 11.40 -6.10
C LYS A 125 -4.51 12.33 -5.27
N LYS A 126 -4.86 11.96 -4.04
CA LYS A 126 -5.67 12.77 -3.13
C LYS A 126 -4.92 14.01 -2.65
N LEU A 127 -3.65 13.86 -2.22
CA LEU A 127 -2.83 14.97 -1.75
C LEU A 127 -2.57 16.02 -2.84
N VAL A 128 -2.25 15.58 -4.07
CA VAL A 128 -2.09 16.49 -5.22
C VAL A 128 -3.40 17.22 -5.54
N LYS A 129 -4.54 16.51 -5.47
CA LYS A 129 -5.88 17.12 -5.66
C LYS A 129 -6.18 18.20 -4.60
N GLU A 130 -5.63 18.05 -3.39
CA GLU A 130 -5.70 19.07 -2.32
C GLU A 130 -4.68 20.21 -2.48
N GLY A 131 -3.92 20.25 -3.60
CA GLY A 131 -2.92 21.27 -3.88
C GLY A 131 -1.60 21.10 -3.13
N LYS A 132 -1.33 19.92 -2.56
CA LYS A 132 -0.06 19.64 -1.87
C LYS A 132 1.07 19.40 -2.87
N LYS A 133 2.29 19.82 -2.51
CA LYS A 133 3.51 19.56 -3.28
C LYS A 133 4.11 18.23 -2.84
N VAL A 134 3.72 17.15 -3.51
CA VAL A 134 4.04 15.78 -3.10
C VAL A 134 5.38 15.34 -3.67
N SER A 135 6.30 14.91 -2.78
CA SER A 135 7.54 14.22 -3.16
C SER A 135 7.39 12.71 -2.92
N VAL A 136 7.94 11.90 -3.83
CA VAL A 136 7.81 10.43 -3.78
C VAL A 136 9.18 9.78 -3.98
N ILE A 137 9.55 8.87 -3.08
CA ILE A 137 10.73 8.01 -3.23
C ILE A 137 10.25 6.57 -3.46
N LEU A 138 10.68 5.99 -4.58
CA LEU A 138 10.36 4.62 -4.98
C LEU A 138 11.64 3.76 -4.89
N GLY A 139 11.65 2.78 -4.01
CA GLY A 139 12.80 1.89 -3.78
C GLY A 139 12.61 0.51 -4.37
N PHE A 140 13.61 0.04 -5.14
CA PHE A 140 13.65 -1.29 -5.73
C PHE A 140 15.05 -1.90 -5.59
N ASN A 141 15.19 -3.21 -5.87
CA ASN A 141 16.53 -3.81 -5.85
C ASN A 141 17.31 -3.49 -7.13
N LYS A 142 16.62 -3.45 -8.29
CA LYS A 142 17.22 -3.25 -9.61
C LYS A 142 16.22 -2.68 -10.61
N LYS A 143 16.71 -2.20 -11.77
CA LYS A 143 15.94 -1.53 -12.83
C LYS A 143 14.73 -2.34 -13.31
N GLU A 144 14.86 -3.67 -13.48
CA GLU A 144 13.80 -4.54 -13.99
C GLU A 144 12.62 -4.70 -13.02
N GLU A 145 12.77 -4.26 -11.78
CA GLU A 145 11.72 -4.26 -10.77
C GLU A 145 10.98 -2.92 -10.68
N VAL A 146 11.46 -1.89 -11.40
CA VAL A 146 10.88 -0.54 -11.35
C VAL A 146 9.53 -0.52 -12.08
N PHE A 147 8.52 -0.02 -11.38
CA PHE A 147 7.19 0.24 -11.93
C PHE A 147 6.57 1.49 -11.29
N ALA A 148 5.47 1.99 -11.87
CA ALA A 148 4.68 3.12 -11.40
C ALA A 148 5.37 4.50 -11.38
N GLU A 149 6.64 4.65 -11.70
CA GLU A 149 7.34 5.94 -11.73
C GLU A 149 6.58 6.97 -12.58
N ASP A 150 6.26 6.61 -13.83
CA ASP A 150 5.53 7.50 -14.75
C ASP A 150 4.11 7.82 -14.25
N SER A 151 3.49 6.90 -13.52
CA SER A 151 2.16 7.12 -12.96
C SER A 151 2.18 8.23 -11.89
N PHE A 152 3.16 8.23 -10.99
CA PHE A 152 3.32 9.31 -10.00
C PHE A 152 3.75 10.63 -10.66
N LYS A 153 4.63 10.61 -11.68
CA LYS A 153 5.01 11.81 -12.44
C LYS A 153 3.80 12.44 -13.14
N LYS A 154 2.91 11.64 -13.72
CA LYS A 154 1.66 12.11 -14.34
C LYS A 154 0.69 12.75 -13.36
N LEU A 155 0.73 12.38 -12.09
CA LEU A 155 -0.01 13.08 -11.02
C LEU A 155 0.57 14.46 -10.70
N GLY A 156 1.80 14.77 -11.15
CA GLY A 156 2.51 16.00 -10.79
C GLY A 156 3.39 15.88 -9.55
N CYS A 157 3.74 14.65 -9.13
CA CYS A 157 4.66 14.45 -8.01
C CYS A 157 6.13 14.61 -8.43
N ASP A 158 6.97 15.09 -7.50
CA ASP A 158 8.42 15.01 -7.62
C ASP A 158 8.88 13.59 -7.28
N VAL A 159 9.36 12.83 -8.27
CA VAL A 159 9.67 11.40 -8.10
C VAL A 159 11.15 11.13 -8.15
N ILE A 160 11.66 10.44 -7.14
CA ILE A 160 13.02 9.89 -7.08
C ILE A 160 12.91 8.37 -7.04
N VAL A 161 13.63 7.68 -7.93
CA VAL A 161 13.76 6.22 -7.89
C VAL A 161 15.14 5.86 -7.33
N THR A 162 15.18 4.89 -6.42
CA THR A 162 16.42 4.29 -5.91
C THR A 162 16.48 2.82 -6.29
N THR A 163 17.66 2.34 -6.68
CA THR A 163 17.93 0.91 -6.86
C THR A 163 19.15 0.50 -6.04
N VAL A 164 19.04 -0.61 -5.33
CA VAL A 164 20.12 -1.09 -4.44
C VAL A 164 21.41 -1.32 -5.21
N ASP A 165 21.32 -1.91 -6.41
CA ASP A 165 22.46 -2.19 -7.28
C ASP A 165 22.97 -0.97 -8.08
N GLY A 166 22.19 0.13 -8.12
CA GLY A 166 22.52 1.35 -8.88
C GLY A 166 22.26 1.22 -10.37
N SER A 167 21.49 0.24 -10.81
CA SER A 167 21.19 0.02 -12.24
C SER A 167 20.21 1.06 -12.81
N TYR A 168 19.51 1.80 -11.95
CA TYR A 168 18.59 2.89 -12.34
C TYR A 168 18.39 3.90 -11.19
N GLY A 169 18.29 5.19 -11.53
CA GLY A 169 18.05 6.27 -10.57
C GLY A 169 19.24 6.45 -9.59
N THR A 170 18.92 6.73 -8.33
CA THR A 170 19.90 6.89 -7.26
C THR A 170 20.32 5.51 -6.73
N LYS A 171 21.62 5.25 -6.65
CA LYS A 171 22.15 4.01 -6.07
C LYS A 171 21.93 3.96 -4.57
N GLY A 172 21.37 2.86 -4.08
CA GLY A 172 21.21 2.59 -2.66
C GLY A 172 19.75 2.41 -2.23
N PHE A 173 19.49 2.60 -0.95
CA PHE A 173 18.19 2.45 -0.33
C PHE A 173 17.39 3.77 -0.37
N VAL A 174 16.10 3.72 -0.10
CA VAL A 174 15.23 4.91 -0.04
C VAL A 174 15.74 5.99 0.92
N THR A 175 16.44 5.59 1.98
CA THR A 175 17.05 6.50 2.95
C THR A 175 18.23 7.31 2.39
N ASN A 176 18.84 6.89 1.27
CA ASN A 176 19.88 7.65 0.59
C ASN A 176 19.33 8.83 -0.24
N ALA A 177 18.02 8.86 -0.46
CA ALA A 177 17.34 9.88 -1.26
C ALA A 177 16.41 10.78 -0.43
N LEU A 178 16.47 10.71 0.91
CA LEU A 178 15.63 11.55 1.77
C LEU A 178 15.98 13.03 1.53
N PRO A 179 14.98 13.90 1.26
CA PRO A 179 15.22 15.33 1.12
C PRO A 179 15.51 15.97 2.48
N GLU A 180 16.15 17.15 2.46
CA GLU A 180 16.49 17.89 3.67
C GLU A 180 15.27 18.37 4.47
N SER A 181 14.14 18.60 3.79
CA SER A 181 12.90 19.07 4.42
C SER A 181 11.65 18.51 3.77
N TYR A 182 10.68 18.18 4.60
CA TYR A 182 9.31 17.78 4.25
C TYR A 182 8.43 17.98 5.48
N SER A 183 7.12 18.17 5.27
CA SER A 183 6.18 18.48 6.36
C SER A 183 5.77 17.24 7.17
N TYR A 184 5.56 16.11 6.50
CA TYR A 184 5.11 14.86 7.07
C TYR A 184 5.50 13.72 6.12
N PHE A 185 5.66 12.48 6.61
CA PHE A 185 5.92 11.37 5.69
C PHE A 185 4.93 10.22 5.84
N TYR A 186 4.76 9.50 4.74
CA TYR A 186 3.97 8.28 4.64
C TYR A 186 4.83 7.19 4.03
N THR A 187 4.86 6.00 4.63
CA THR A 187 5.72 4.94 4.12
C THR A 187 5.03 3.59 4.10
N CYS A 188 5.35 2.79 3.09
CA CYS A 188 4.92 1.41 2.93
C CYS A 188 6.01 0.59 2.23
N GLY A 189 6.28 -0.60 2.74
CA GLY A 189 7.28 -1.50 2.17
C GLY A 189 7.73 -2.59 3.13
N PRO A 190 8.81 -3.30 2.79
CA PRO A 190 9.35 -4.36 3.65
C PRO A 190 9.76 -3.84 5.03
N GLU A 191 9.55 -4.65 6.07
CA GLU A 191 9.84 -4.27 7.46
C GLU A 191 11.26 -3.73 7.69
N PRO A 192 12.34 -4.29 7.07
CA PRO A 192 13.68 -3.71 7.17
C PRO A 192 13.77 -2.27 6.63
N MET A 193 13.05 -1.98 5.52
CA MET A 193 12.97 -0.62 4.97
C MET A 193 12.23 0.32 5.94
N LEU A 194 11.09 -0.12 6.48
CA LEU A 194 10.32 0.67 7.44
C LEU A 194 11.17 1.01 8.68
N LYS A 195 11.95 0.04 9.20
CA LYS A 195 12.87 0.27 10.32
C LYS A 195 14.00 1.25 9.96
N ALA A 196 14.52 1.17 8.75
CA ALA A 196 15.54 2.11 8.26
C ALA A 196 14.98 3.54 8.14
N VAL A 197 13.78 3.70 7.58
CA VAL A 197 13.08 5.00 7.49
C VAL A 197 12.79 5.54 8.88
N TYR A 198 12.31 4.71 9.81
CA TYR A 198 12.06 5.13 11.20
C TYR A 198 13.29 5.74 11.86
N ASN A 199 14.46 5.10 11.68
CA ASN A 199 15.72 5.56 12.27
C ASN A 199 16.31 6.78 11.55
N ALA A 200 16.08 6.93 10.24
CA ALA A 200 16.63 8.00 9.43
C ALA A 200 15.80 9.29 9.44
N THR A 201 14.56 9.24 9.90
CA THR A 201 13.65 10.39 9.90
C THR A 201 13.46 10.94 11.31
N THR A 202 13.44 12.29 11.45
CA THR A 202 13.07 12.98 12.70
C THR A 202 11.64 13.51 12.66
N ALA A 203 11.09 13.74 11.48
CA ALA A 203 9.73 14.22 11.30
C ALA A 203 8.68 13.19 11.76
N GLU A 204 7.46 13.68 12.01
CA GLU A 204 6.29 12.84 12.22
C GLU A 204 5.90 12.12 10.91
N GLY A 205 5.28 10.96 11.02
CA GLY A 205 4.84 10.20 9.85
C GLY A 205 4.04 8.96 10.18
N GLU A 206 3.60 8.29 9.14
CA GLU A 206 2.79 7.09 9.20
C GLU A 206 3.42 5.93 8.42
N PHE A 207 3.29 4.74 9.01
CA PHE A 207 3.84 3.49 8.51
C PHE A 207 2.72 2.51 8.21
N SER A 208 2.64 2.02 6.98
CA SER A 208 1.74 0.92 6.62
C SER A 208 2.46 -0.41 6.81
N PHE A 209 1.95 -1.24 7.72
CA PHE A 209 2.52 -2.53 8.07
C PHE A 209 1.84 -3.68 7.34
N GLU A 210 2.64 -4.65 6.95
CA GLU A 210 2.18 -5.95 6.47
C GLU A 210 2.34 -7.01 7.57
N ARG A 211 1.32 -7.83 7.78
CA ARG A 211 1.35 -8.99 8.67
C ARG A 211 0.56 -10.13 8.04
N ARG A 212 0.92 -11.36 8.39
CA ARG A 212 0.10 -12.52 8.01
C ARG A 212 -1.29 -12.40 8.61
N MET A 213 -2.31 -12.49 7.78
CA MET A 213 -3.69 -12.36 8.19
C MET A 213 -4.42 -13.69 8.04
N GLY A 214 -5.17 -14.08 9.09
CA GLY A 214 -6.13 -15.17 8.99
C GLY A 214 -7.49 -14.64 8.49
N CYS A 215 -8.23 -13.92 9.35
CA CYS A 215 -9.55 -13.42 8.99
C CYS A 215 -9.52 -12.13 8.15
N GLY A 216 -8.59 -11.20 8.40
CA GLY A 216 -8.49 -9.89 7.73
C GLY A 216 -9.45 -8.81 8.24
N PHE A 217 -10.27 -9.08 9.28
CA PHE A 217 -11.26 -8.13 9.82
C PHE A 217 -11.27 -8.04 11.36
N GLY A 218 -10.23 -8.57 12.02
CA GLY A 218 -10.03 -8.35 13.46
C GLY A 218 -10.58 -9.44 14.39
N ALA A 219 -11.15 -10.55 13.90
CA ALA A 219 -11.73 -11.58 14.75
C ALA A 219 -10.68 -12.56 15.33
N CYS A 220 -9.67 -12.97 14.55
CA CYS A 220 -8.77 -14.08 14.94
C CYS A 220 -7.53 -13.63 15.71
N MET A 221 -7.25 -12.33 15.83
CA MET A 221 -6.07 -11.75 16.51
C MET A 221 -4.70 -12.15 15.91
N GLY A 222 -4.65 -12.93 14.82
CA GLY A 222 -3.42 -13.50 14.25
C GLY A 222 -2.45 -12.48 13.63
N CYS A 223 -2.92 -11.27 13.31
CA CYS A 223 -2.09 -10.17 12.79
C CYS A 223 -1.72 -9.13 13.85
N SER A 224 -1.86 -9.45 15.15
CA SER A 224 -1.54 -8.51 16.23
C SER A 224 -0.05 -8.18 16.26
N CYS A 225 0.27 -6.91 16.42
CA CYS A 225 1.60 -6.42 16.72
C CYS A 225 1.60 -5.59 17.99
N LYS A 226 2.74 -5.59 18.72
CA LYS A 226 2.93 -4.79 19.91
C LYS A 226 3.25 -3.35 19.52
N THR A 227 2.58 -2.41 20.17
CA THR A 227 2.83 -0.97 20.05
C THR A 227 3.06 -0.39 21.44
N ILE A 228 3.45 0.88 21.53
CA ILE A 228 3.60 1.55 22.85
C ILE A 228 2.26 1.71 23.58
N THR A 229 1.15 1.67 22.85
CA THR A 229 -0.22 1.78 23.41
C THR A 229 -0.90 0.42 23.63
N GLY A 230 -0.17 -0.70 23.47
CA GLY A 230 -0.69 -2.05 23.59
C GLY A 230 -0.66 -2.84 22.28
N TYR A 231 -1.46 -3.91 22.21
CA TYR A 231 -1.54 -4.73 20.99
C TYR A 231 -2.57 -4.19 20.03
N LYS A 232 -2.17 -4.04 18.75
CA LYS A 232 -3.05 -3.64 17.64
C LYS A 232 -3.11 -4.73 16.58
N ARG A 233 -4.30 -5.02 16.07
CA ARG A 233 -4.51 -5.93 14.94
C ARG A 233 -4.32 -5.14 13.64
N ILE A 234 -3.32 -5.50 12.88
CA ILE A 234 -2.99 -4.79 11.63
C ILE A 234 -4.18 -4.74 10.66
N CYS A 235 -5.01 -5.77 10.64
CA CYS A 235 -6.20 -5.80 9.77
C CYS A 235 -7.38 -4.92 10.24
N LYS A 236 -7.36 -4.39 11.47
CA LYS A 236 -8.48 -3.62 12.03
C LYS A 236 -8.05 -2.25 12.54
N GLU A 237 -7.10 -2.19 13.47
CA GLU A 237 -6.54 -0.95 14.01
C GLU A 237 -5.42 -0.36 13.13
N GLY A 238 -4.89 -1.14 12.15
CA GLY A 238 -3.99 -0.75 11.09
C GLY A 238 -4.67 -0.83 9.71
N PRO A 239 -3.91 -0.99 8.60
CA PRO A 239 -2.47 -1.28 8.57
C PRO A 239 -1.58 -0.07 8.88
N VAL A 240 -2.13 1.13 8.90
CA VAL A 240 -1.40 2.37 9.10
C VAL A 240 -1.30 2.70 10.58
N LEU A 241 -0.05 2.85 11.06
CA LEU A 241 0.27 3.27 12.43
C LEU A 241 1.13 4.52 12.39
N ARG A 242 0.95 5.41 13.36
CA ARG A 242 1.79 6.60 13.52
C ARG A 242 3.18 6.22 14.03
N LYS A 243 4.18 7.01 13.66
CA LYS A 243 5.58 6.81 14.09
C LYS A 243 5.70 6.69 15.62
N GLU A 244 5.01 7.54 16.36
CA GLU A 244 5.03 7.56 17.82
C GLU A 244 4.39 6.33 18.48
N GLU A 245 3.62 5.53 17.75
CA GLU A 245 2.99 4.31 18.29
C GLU A 245 3.86 3.07 18.11
N ILE A 246 4.88 3.14 17.24
CA ILE A 246 5.67 1.99 16.85
C ILE A 246 6.68 1.62 17.93
N LEU A 247 6.70 0.35 18.27
CA LEU A 247 7.71 -0.25 19.15
C LEU A 247 8.59 -1.20 18.32
N TRP A 248 9.77 -0.72 17.93
CA TRP A 248 10.79 -1.59 17.34
C TRP A 248 11.55 -2.30 18.46
N GLU A 249 11.41 -3.62 18.53
CA GLU A 249 12.28 -4.43 19.42
C GLU A 249 13.73 -4.29 18.93
N LYS A 250 14.64 -4.03 19.91
CA LYS A 250 16.08 -3.85 19.66
C LYS A 250 16.74 -5.15 19.25
#